data_829ffd6ef0c847bae672ae8121f4ee19
#
_entry.id   829ffd6ef0c847bae672ae8121f4ee19
#
_cell.length_a   1.000
_cell.length_b   1.000
_cell.length_c   1.000
_cell.angle_alpha   90.00
_cell.angle_beta   90.00
_cell.angle_gamma   90.00
#
_symmetry.space_group_name_H-M   'P 1'
#
loop_
_entity.id
_entity.type
_entity.pdbx_description
1 polymer ?
#
loop_
_entity_poly.entity_id
_entity_poly.type
_entity_poly.pdbx_seq_one_letter_code
_entity_poly.pdbx_strand_id
1 'polypeptide(L)'
;MGKSLFARGYVHATAGNISVRLDDGFLITPTDACLGTLEPARLAKIDLQGQQISGDKASKTIALHQAIYSAAAAFDPNTRCVIHTHSSYCVARSLLLQDSAEPELLPALTPYFVMKVGHVPHIGYDRPGSPAVAQAVAQAIDDYGQAGRPIRAVMLSRLGPNVWHETPAAAMAVLEELEETAKLAVLTQGQPVASLSSSDILALKKQFQARW
;
A
#
# COMPACT_ATOMS: atom_id res chain seq x y z
N MET A 1 8.51 12.92 4.46
CA MET A 1 7.72 11.99 3.61
C MET A 1 6.46 12.66 3.06
N GLY A 2 5.53 13.15 3.87
CA GLY A 2 4.29 13.78 3.36
C GLY A 2 4.51 14.83 2.28
N LYS A 3 5.48 15.74 2.47
CA LYS A 3 5.88 16.72 1.44
C LYS A 3 6.33 16.06 0.13
N SER A 4 7.06 14.94 0.20
CA SER A 4 7.52 14.22 -0.99
C SER A 4 6.35 13.57 -1.74
N LEU A 5 5.41 12.93 -1.02
CA LEU A 5 4.19 12.37 -1.62
C LEU A 5 3.35 13.41 -2.34
N PHE A 6 3.18 14.58 -1.69
CA PHE A 6 2.42 15.71 -2.25
C PHE A 6 3.12 16.29 -3.49
N ALA A 7 4.44 16.52 -3.41
CA ALA A 7 5.22 17.07 -4.53
C ALA A 7 5.26 16.15 -5.75
N ARG A 8 5.17 14.83 -5.55
CA ARG A 8 5.11 13.82 -6.62
C ARG A 8 3.69 13.63 -7.18
N GLY A 9 2.67 14.23 -6.57
CA GLY A 9 1.27 14.05 -6.97
C GLY A 9 0.68 12.69 -6.58
N TYR A 10 1.29 11.98 -5.63
CA TYR A 10 0.76 10.71 -5.11
C TYR A 10 -0.42 10.93 -4.16
N VAL A 11 -0.49 12.14 -3.60
CA VAL A 11 -1.63 12.63 -2.83
C VAL A 11 -1.96 14.07 -3.26
N HIS A 12 -3.20 14.46 -3.10
CA HIS A 12 -3.69 15.82 -3.41
C HIS A 12 -4.67 16.25 -2.33
N ALA A 13 -4.87 17.56 -2.18
CA ALA A 13 -5.74 18.13 -1.15
C ALA A 13 -5.47 17.47 0.23
N THR A 14 -6.44 16.79 0.80
CA THR A 14 -6.35 16.09 2.09
C THR A 14 -6.35 14.57 1.94
N ALA A 15 -6.10 14.07 0.73
CA ALA A 15 -6.07 12.64 0.44
C ALA A 15 -4.81 11.96 1.02
N GLY A 16 -4.93 10.69 1.32
CA GLY A 16 -3.85 9.86 1.81
C GLY A 16 -3.57 10.00 3.31
N ASN A 17 -2.88 9.03 3.84
CA ASN A 17 -2.47 9.01 5.24
C ASN A 17 -1.27 8.09 5.46
N ILE A 18 -0.55 8.32 6.54
CA ILE A 18 0.64 7.57 6.92
C ILE A 18 0.52 7.22 8.40
N SER A 19 0.81 5.97 8.75
CA SER A 19 1.01 5.60 10.14
C SER A 19 2.36 4.95 10.37
N VAL A 20 2.84 5.07 11.61
CA VAL A 20 4.04 4.39 12.10
C VAL A 20 3.69 3.71 13.41
N ARG A 21 4.00 2.42 13.51
CA ARG A 21 3.87 1.64 14.72
C ARG A 21 5.07 1.92 15.65
N LEU A 22 4.76 2.29 16.88
CA LEU A 22 5.71 2.46 17.98
C LEU A 22 5.60 1.26 18.93
N ASP A 23 6.50 1.19 19.91
CA ASP A 23 6.45 0.13 20.93
C ASP A 23 5.26 0.34 21.89
N ASP A 24 4.81 1.59 22.07
CA ASP A 24 3.71 2.01 22.94
C ASP A 24 2.43 2.45 22.20
N GLY A 25 2.33 2.16 20.89
CA GLY A 25 1.14 2.53 20.12
C GLY A 25 1.43 2.88 18.67
N PHE A 26 0.76 3.93 18.15
CA PHE A 26 0.86 4.35 16.76
C PHE A 26 0.91 5.86 16.65
N LEU A 27 1.70 6.38 15.72
CA LEU A 27 1.53 7.72 15.17
C LEU A 27 0.78 7.61 13.85
N ILE A 28 -0.19 8.51 13.63
CA ILE A 28 -0.90 8.60 12.35
C ILE A 28 -1.15 10.05 11.98
N THR A 29 -1.15 10.33 10.68
CA THR A 29 -1.54 11.64 10.16
C THR A 29 -2.98 11.96 10.52
N PRO A 30 -3.32 13.22 10.84
CA PRO A 30 -4.68 13.62 11.19
C PRO A 30 -5.67 13.46 10.03
N THR A 31 -6.94 13.33 10.37
CA THR A 31 -8.02 13.39 9.37
C THR A 31 -8.03 14.76 8.69
N ASP A 32 -8.36 14.79 7.40
CA ASP A 32 -8.46 15.99 6.58
C ASP A 32 -7.19 16.89 6.57
N ALA A 33 -6.01 16.31 6.86
CA ALA A 33 -4.74 17.04 6.82
C ALA A 33 -4.07 16.94 5.45
N CYS A 34 -3.61 18.08 4.92
CA CYS A 34 -2.76 18.09 3.73
C CYS A 34 -1.35 17.59 4.08
N LEU A 35 -0.94 16.46 3.51
CA LEU A 35 0.38 15.88 3.79
C LEU A 35 1.54 16.78 3.34
N GLY A 36 1.30 17.65 2.34
CA GLY A 36 2.30 18.60 1.84
C GLY A 36 2.72 19.68 2.83
N THR A 37 1.81 20.03 3.75
CA THR A 37 2.01 21.12 4.73
C THR A 37 1.88 20.63 6.17
N LEU A 38 1.79 19.33 6.39
CA LEU A 38 1.60 18.77 7.72
C LEU A 38 2.82 19.01 8.62
N GLU A 39 2.55 19.55 9.79
CA GLU A 39 3.55 19.75 10.84
C GLU A 39 3.63 18.52 11.75
N PRO A 40 4.84 18.08 12.16
CA PRO A 40 5.02 16.90 13.00
C PRO A 40 4.26 16.96 14.33
N ALA A 41 4.13 18.11 14.93
CA ALA A 41 3.41 18.33 16.20
C ALA A 41 1.91 18.00 16.12
N ARG A 42 1.33 18.00 14.91
CA ARG A 42 -0.08 17.70 14.67
C ARG A 42 -0.37 16.21 14.53
N LEU A 43 0.66 15.34 14.43
CA LEU A 43 0.47 13.89 14.32
C LEU A 43 -0.30 13.36 15.52
N ALA A 44 -1.33 12.57 15.26
CA ALA A 44 -2.08 11.89 16.29
C ALA A 44 -1.27 10.72 16.86
N LYS A 45 -1.12 10.67 18.19
CA LYS A 45 -0.59 9.50 18.89
C LYS A 45 -1.75 8.72 19.48
N ILE A 46 -1.77 7.42 19.22
CA ILE A 46 -2.79 6.46 19.68
C ILE A 46 -2.07 5.38 20.48
N ASP A 47 -2.57 5.04 21.66
CA ASP A 47 -2.00 3.96 22.48
C ASP A 47 -2.37 2.56 21.96
N LEU A 48 -1.88 1.53 22.63
CA LEU A 48 -2.16 0.12 22.27
C LEU A 48 -3.62 -0.27 22.51
N GLN A 49 -4.38 0.49 23.31
CA GLN A 49 -5.81 0.31 23.56
C GLN A 49 -6.68 1.01 22.52
N GLY A 50 -6.06 1.74 21.57
CA GLY A 50 -6.75 2.47 20.50
C GLY A 50 -7.25 3.85 20.92
N GLN A 51 -6.82 4.37 22.10
CA GLN A 51 -7.19 5.70 22.57
C GLN A 51 -6.19 6.74 22.05
N GLN A 52 -6.71 7.85 21.52
CA GLN A 52 -5.85 8.97 21.14
C GLN A 52 -5.39 9.74 22.37
N ILE A 53 -4.07 9.87 22.54
CA ILE A 53 -3.43 10.52 23.69
C ILE A 53 -2.85 11.89 23.39
N SER A 54 -2.58 12.22 22.11
CA SER A 54 -2.11 13.55 21.71
C SER A 54 -2.31 13.82 20.22
N GLY A 55 -2.02 15.06 19.79
CA GLY A 55 -2.12 15.51 18.40
C GLY A 55 -3.53 15.88 17.96
N ASP A 56 -3.69 16.22 16.68
CA ASP A 56 -4.98 16.50 16.07
C ASP A 56 -5.76 15.20 15.87
N LYS A 57 -7.08 15.30 15.58
CA LYS A 57 -7.96 14.14 15.41
C LYS A 57 -7.39 13.13 14.42
N ALA A 58 -7.16 11.89 14.87
CA ALA A 58 -6.60 10.82 14.08
C ALA A 58 -7.40 10.51 12.80
N SER A 59 -6.73 10.11 11.73
CA SER A 59 -7.40 9.60 10.53
C SER A 59 -8.27 8.39 10.86
N LYS A 60 -9.48 8.36 10.31
CA LYS A 60 -10.43 7.24 10.47
C LYS A 60 -9.89 5.91 9.90
N THR A 61 -8.88 5.98 9.04
CA THR A 61 -8.25 4.80 8.43
C THR A 61 -7.32 4.04 9.37
N ILE A 62 -7.11 4.53 10.59
CA ILE A 62 -6.27 3.82 11.58
C ILE A 62 -6.69 2.36 11.78
N ALA A 63 -7.98 2.05 11.75
CA ALA A 63 -8.48 0.69 11.88
C ALA A 63 -7.97 -0.23 10.75
N LEU A 64 -7.93 0.27 9.50
CA LEU A 64 -7.37 -0.46 8.38
C LEU A 64 -5.85 -0.66 8.55
N HIS A 65 -5.13 0.38 8.98
CA HIS A 65 -3.68 0.26 9.23
C HIS A 65 -3.38 -0.74 10.35
N GLN A 66 -4.16 -0.76 11.42
CA GLN A 66 -4.04 -1.74 12.50
C GLN A 66 -4.30 -3.17 12.01
N ALA A 67 -5.30 -3.37 11.13
CA ALA A 67 -5.55 -4.66 10.51
C ALA A 67 -4.35 -5.13 9.65
N ILE A 68 -3.75 -4.22 8.87
CA ILE A 68 -2.52 -4.50 8.10
C ILE A 68 -1.37 -4.89 9.04
N TYR A 69 -1.11 -4.11 10.11
CA TYR A 69 -0.05 -4.44 11.07
C TYR A 69 -0.25 -5.81 11.72
N SER A 70 -1.49 -6.14 12.08
CA SER A 70 -1.82 -7.40 12.72
C SER A 70 -1.63 -8.59 11.79
N ALA A 71 -2.17 -8.52 10.57
CA ALA A 71 -2.07 -9.60 9.59
C ALA A 71 -0.63 -9.77 9.07
N ALA A 72 0.07 -8.65 8.78
CA ALA A 72 1.44 -8.69 8.28
C ALA A 72 2.44 -9.23 9.31
N ALA A 73 2.14 -9.15 10.62
CA ALA A 73 3.05 -9.59 11.68
C ALA A 73 3.46 -11.07 11.59
N ALA A 74 2.59 -11.92 11.02
CA ALA A 74 2.89 -13.35 10.83
C ALA A 74 3.96 -13.61 9.76
N PHE A 75 4.11 -12.69 8.79
CA PHE A 75 4.98 -12.86 7.62
C PHE A 75 6.12 -11.85 7.55
N ASP A 76 5.89 -10.65 8.06
CA ASP A 76 6.83 -9.53 8.14
C ASP A 76 6.74 -8.86 9.53
N PRO A 77 7.27 -9.50 10.60
CA PRO A 77 7.10 -9.05 11.99
C PRO A 77 7.68 -7.65 12.27
N ASN A 78 8.60 -7.20 11.42
CA ASN A 78 9.22 -5.88 11.53
C ASN A 78 8.42 -4.77 10.83
N THR A 79 7.21 -5.04 10.33
CA THR A 79 6.36 -4.02 9.72
C THR A 79 6.03 -2.91 10.71
N ARG A 80 6.48 -1.68 10.42
CA ARG A 80 6.29 -0.49 11.28
C ARG A 80 5.73 0.72 10.57
N CYS A 81 5.55 0.70 9.25
CA CYS A 81 4.97 1.82 8.51
C CYS A 81 3.93 1.32 7.52
N VAL A 82 2.79 2.01 7.46
CA VAL A 82 1.76 1.86 6.43
C VAL A 82 1.53 3.22 5.78
N ILE A 83 1.51 3.25 4.45
CA ILE A 83 1.22 4.44 3.64
C ILE A 83 0.01 4.14 2.75
N HIS A 84 -1.02 4.98 2.83
CA HIS A 84 -2.12 5.02 1.88
C HIS A 84 -2.04 6.28 1.04
N THR A 85 -2.21 6.14 -0.27
CA THR A 85 -2.22 7.26 -1.22
C THR A 85 -3.37 7.14 -2.20
N HIS A 86 -3.62 8.22 -2.93
CA HIS A 86 -4.52 8.23 -4.09
C HIS A 86 -3.73 8.38 -5.39
N SER A 87 -2.62 7.63 -5.48
CA SER A 87 -1.70 7.64 -6.62
C SER A 87 -2.43 7.44 -7.94
N SER A 88 -2.27 8.37 -8.87
CA SER A 88 -3.14 8.50 -10.05
C SER A 88 -3.11 7.30 -10.97
N TYR A 89 -1.93 6.71 -11.21
CA TYR A 89 -1.82 5.58 -12.13
C TYR A 89 -2.29 4.27 -11.51
N CYS A 90 -2.06 4.06 -10.21
CA CYS A 90 -2.66 2.94 -9.48
C CYS A 90 -4.20 3.02 -9.52
N VAL A 91 -4.77 4.20 -9.26
CA VAL A 91 -6.22 4.41 -9.34
C VAL A 91 -6.72 4.19 -10.76
N ALA A 92 -6.07 4.79 -11.78
CA ALA A 92 -6.44 4.61 -13.17
C ALA A 92 -6.43 3.12 -13.57
N ARG A 93 -5.38 2.37 -13.19
CA ARG A 93 -5.30 0.94 -13.47
C ARG A 93 -6.45 0.18 -12.80
N SER A 94 -6.82 0.52 -11.56
CA SER A 94 -7.95 -0.12 -10.88
C SER A 94 -9.30 0.16 -11.53
N LEU A 95 -9.47 1.33 -12.16
CA LEU A 95 -10.66 1.66 -12.93
C LEU A 95 -10.78 0.79 -14.20
N LEU A 96 -9.66 0.47 -14.81
CA LEU A 96 -9.60 -0.37 -16.00
C LEU A 96 -9.85 -1.87 -15.70
N LEU A 97 -9.70 -2.27 -14.43
CA LEU A 97 -9.89 -3.65 -14.00
C LEU A 97 -11.30 -3.97 -13.46
N GLN A 98 -12.19 -2.99 -13.39
CA GLN A 98 -13.48 -3.14 -12.69
C GLN A 98 -14.34 -4.33 -13.15
N ASP A 99 -14.30 -4.62 -14.43
CA ASP A 99 -15.06 -5.71 -15.04
C ASP A 99 -14.19 -6.94 -15.35
N SER A 100 -12.93 -6.93 -14.90
CA SER A 100 -12.00 -8.04 -15.09
C SER A 100 -12.04 -9.01 -13.91
N ALA A 101 -11.86 -10.29 -14.19
CA ALA A 101 -11.67 -11.31 -13.17
C ALA A 101 -10.23 -11.37 -12.63
N GLU A 102 -9.38 -10.37 -12.96
CA GLU A 102 -7.98 -10.33 -12.53
C GLU A 102 -7.89 -10.02 -11.04
N PRO A 103 -7.31 -10.94 -10.24
CA PRO A 103 -7.24 -10.77 -8.79
C PRO A 103 -6.17 -9.77 -8.35
N GLU A 104 -5.27 -9.37 -9.26
CA GLU A 104 -4.12 -8.50 -8.98
C GLU A 104 -4.12 -7.24 -9.84
N LEU A 105 -3.57 -6.16 -9.30
CA LEU A 105 -3.49 -4.86 -9.99
C LEU A 105 -2.63 -4.94 -11.26
N LEU A 106 -1.49 -5.62 -11.20
CA LEU A 106 -0.46 -5.62 -12.23
C LEU A 106 0.15 -7.02 -12.41
N PRO A 107 0.43 -7.43 -13.65
CA PRO A 107 1.29 -8.58 -13.92
C PRO A 107 2.78 -8.21 -13.73
N ALA A 108 3.67 -9.19 -13.85
CA ALA A 108 5.13 -9.02 -13.73
C ALA A 108 5.71 -8.22 -14.92
N LEU A 109 5.53 -6.90 -14.94
CA LEU A 109 5.95 -6.04 -16.05
C LEU A 109 7.44 -5.69 -16.01
N THR A 110 7.98 -5.41 -14.81
CA THR A 110 9.36 -4.98 -14.64
C THR A 110 10.08 -5.83 -13.59
N PRO A 111 11.41 -6.01 -13.71
CA PRO A 111 12.17 -6.74 -12.70
C PRO A 111 12.12 -6.05 -11.33
N TYR A 112 12.14 -4.72 -11.28
CA TYR A 112 12.06 -4.00 -10.01
C TYR A 112 10.71 -4.14 -9.33
N PHE A 113 9.60 -4.17 -10.07
CA PHE A 113 8.28 -4.47 -9.52
C PHE A 113 8.26 -5.84 -8.85
N VAL A 114 8.77 -6.87 -9.53
CA VAL A 114 8.87 -8.24 -8.97
C VAL A 114 9.74 -8.26 -7.71
N MET A 115 10.88 -7.54 -7.71
CA MET A 115 11.83 -7.56 -6.61
C MET A 115 11.41 -6.72 -5.40
N LYS A 116 10.79 -5.57 -5.62
CA LYS A 116 10.54 -4.56 -4.57
C LYS A 116 9.10 -4.53 -4.09
N VAL A 117 8.13 -4.79 -4.97
CA VAL A 117 6.71 -4.74 -4.66
C VAL A 117 6.15 -6.14 -4.45
N GLY A 118 6.28 -7.01 -5.45
CA GLY A 118 5.68 -8.32 -5.45
C GLY A 118 4.21 -8.28 -5.89
N HIS A 119 3.42 -9.25 -5.43
CA HIS A 119 1.99 -9.33 -5.73
C HIS A 119 1.19 -8.20 -5.08
N VAL A 120 0.20 -7.68 -5.80
CA VAL A 120 -0.66 -6.58 -5.34
C VAL A 120 -2.13 -6.96 -5.56
N PRO A 121 -2.78 -7.61 -4.59
CA PRO A 121 -4.19 -7.95 -4.69
C PRO A 121 -5.07 -6.71 -4.91
N HIS A 122 -6.07 -6.87 -5.79
CA HIS A 122 -7.07 -5.85 -6.09
C HIS A 122 -8.32 -6.12 -5.25
N ILE A 123 -8.55 -5.30 -4.22
CA ILE A 123 -9.70 -5.38 -3.33
C ILE A 123 -10.86 -4.60 -3.94
N GLY A 124 -12.01 -5.25 -4.06
CA GLY A 124 -13.23 -4.65 -4.61
C GLY A 124 -13.63 -3.36 -3.89
N TYR A 125 -14.36 -2.50 -4.62
CA TYR A 125 -14.81 -1.23 -4.04
C TYR A 125 -15.80 -1.42 -2.90
N ASP A 126 -15.56 -0.70 -1.82
CA ASP A 126 -16.52 -0.40 -0.77
C ASP A 126 -16.27 1.05 -0.29
N ARG A 127 -17.24 1.61 0.43
CA ARG A 127 -17.15 2.99 0.93
C ARG A 127 -15.94 3.17 1.87
N PRO A 128 -15.29 4.34 1.83
CA PRO A 128 -14.19 4.65 2.74
C PRO A 128 -14.58 4.44 4.22
N GLY A 129 -13.72 3.74 4.96
CA GLY A 129 -13.94 3.43 6.37
C GLY A 129 -14.84 2.22 6.64
N SER A 130 -15.21 1.45 5.61
CA SER A 130 -15.94 0.18 5.80
C SER A 130 -15.08 -0.84 6.55
N PRO A 131 -15.58 -1.46 7.63
CA PRO A 131 -14.88 -2.56 8.30
C PRO A 131 -14.64 -3.76 7.40
N ALA A 132 -15.51 -4.01 6.41
CA ALA A 132 -15.35 -5.10 5.45
C ALA A 132 -14.07 -4.97 4.62
N VAL A 133 -13.65 -3.74 4.29
CA VAL A 133 -12.37 -3.51 3.59
C VAL A 133 -11.19 -3.94 4.44
N ALA A 134 -11.17 -3.61 5.73
CA ALA A 134 -10.10 -4.02 6.63
C ALA A 134 -10.01 -5.55 6.76
N GLN A 135 -11.16 -6.23 6.82
CA GLN A 135 -11.23 -7.69 6.84
C GLN A 135 -10.73 -8.31 5.53
N ALA A 136 -11.17 -7.78 4.37
CA ALA A 136 -10.73 -8.27 3.06
C ALA A 136 -9.21 -8.07 2.86
N VAL A 137 -8.66 -6.96 3.32
CA VAL A 137 -7.22 -6.71 3.26
C VAL A 137 -6.46 -7.67 4.17
N ALA A 138 -6.90 -7.89 5.41
CA ALA A 138 -6.29 -8.85 6.32
C ALA A 138 -6.33 -10.28 5.73
N GLN A 139 -7.47 -10.69 5.17
CA GLN A 139 -7.61 -11.99 4.51
C GLN A 139 -6.65 -12.14 3.31
N ALA A 140 -6.53 -11.11 2.47
CA ALA A 140 -5.59 -11.14 1.35
C ALA A 140 -4.13 -11.29 1.83
N ILE A 141 -3.74 -10.59 2.91
CA ILE A 141 -2.40 -10.73 3.50
C ILE A 141 -2.16 -12.17 3.97
N ASP A 142 -3.14 -12.77 4.64
CA ASP A 142 -3.05 -14.14 5.15
C ASP A 142 -2.99 -15.16 4.01
N ASP A 143 -3.86 -15.05 3.01
CA ASP A 143 -3.93 -15.98 1.86
C ASP A 143 -2.61 -15.99 1.08
N TYR A 144 -2.09 -14.82 0.74
CA TYR A 144 -0.81 -14.71 0.03
C TYR A 144 0.37 -15.16 0.89
N GLY A 145 0.36 -14.81 2.17
CA GLY A 145 1.40 -15.22 3.10
C GLY A 145 1.46 -16.75 3.28
N GLN A 146 0.31 -17.40 3.47
CA GLN A 146 0.21 -18.86 3.56
C GLN A 146 0.61 -19.56 2.27
N ALA A 147 0.38 -18.94 1.11
CA ALA A 147 0.85 -19.43 -0.19
C ALA A 147 2.37 -19.22 -0.42
N GLY A 148 3.11 -18.73 0.59
CA GLY A 148 4.56 -18.47 0.48
C GLY A 148 4.92 -17.25 -0.36
N ARG A 149 3.97 -16.35 -0.59
CA ARG A 149 4.11 -15.11 -1.38
C ARG A 149 3.68 -13.89 -0.56
N PRO A 150 4.31 -13.60 0.60
CA PRO A 150 3.88 -12.51 1.46
C PRO A 150 3.92 -11.17 0.72
N ILE A 151 2.82 -10.45 0.77
CA ILE A 151 2.61 -9.17 0.09
C ILE A 151 3.01 -7.98 0.95
N ARG A 152 3.28 -6.84 0.31
CA ARG A 152 3.58 -5.53 0.94
C ARG A 152 2.73 -4.39 0.39
N ALA A 153 1.76 -4.73 -0.46
CA ALA A 153 0.83 -3.79 -1.04
C ALA A 153 -0.51 -4.46 -1.31
N VAL A 154 -1.57 -3.66 -1.23
CA VAL A 154 -2.91 -4.00 -1.75
C VAL A 154 -3.45 -2.77 -2.47
N MET A 155 -4.24 -2.97 -3.51
CA MET A 155 -4.97 -1.91 -4.19
C MET A 155 -6.42 -1.91 -3.76
N LEU A 156 -6.89 -0.83 -3.16
CA LEU A 156 -8.31 -0.59 -2.93
C LEU A 156 -8.92 0.03 -4.19
N SER A 157 -9.85 -0.67 -4.82
CA SER A 157 -10.50 -0.21 -6.06
C SER A 157 -11.01 1.22 -5.92
N ARG A 158 -10.70 2.08 -6.90
CA ARG A 158 -11.11 3.50 -6.99
C ARG A 158 -10.54 4.42 -5.90
N LEU A 159 -9.87 3.90 -4.88
CA LEU A 159 -9.34 4.68 -3.77
C LEU A 159 -7.83 4.87 -3.85
N GLY A 160 -7.09 3.77 -3.98
CA GLY A 160 -5.64 3.83 -4.06
C GLY A 160 -4.94 2.71 -3.29
N PRO A 161 -3.63 2.60 -3.44
CA PRO A 161 -2.86 1.56 -2.78
C PRO A 161 -2.68 1.83 -1.29
N ASN A 162 -2.56 0.74 -0.53
CA ASN A 162 -1.92 0.71 0.77
C ASN A 162 -0.63 -0.09 0.63
N VAL A 163 0.48 0.46 1.08
CA VAL A 163 1.79 -0.21 1.10
C VAL A 163 2.35 -0.21 2.51
N TRP A 164 3.13 -1.23 2.85
CA TRP A 164 3.73 -1.32 4.19
C TRP A 164 5.13 -1.91 4.15
N HIS A 165 5.94 -1.52 5.14
CA HIS A 165 7.30 -2.01 5.33
C HIS A 165 7.81 -1.71 6.75
N GLU A 166 9.01 -2.16 7.07
CA GLU A 166 9.67 -1.93 8.36
C GLU A 166 10.01 -0.46 8.64
N THR A 167 10.21 0.36 7.62
CA THR A 167 10.51 1.78 7.78
C THR A 167 9.67 2.64 6.82
N PRO A 168 9.46 3.93 7.15
CA PRO A 168 8.82 4.85 6.21
C PRO A 168 9.53 4.96 4.87
N ALA A 169 10.87 4.94 4.85
CA ALA A 169 11.64 5.02 3.61
C ALA A 169 11.45 3.77 2.74
N ALA A 170 11.44 2.58 3.36
CA ALA A 170 11.22 1.33 2.64
C ALA A 170 9.78 1.22 2.11
N ALA A 171 8.77 1.64 2.88
CA ALA A 171 7.38 1.71 2.42
C ALA A 171 7.22 2.70 1.24
N MET A 172 7.91 3.85 1.30
CA MET A 172 7.92 4.82 0.21
C MET A 172 8.53 4.24 -1.06
N ALA A 173 9.62 3.48 -0.97
CA ALA A 173 10.26 2.84 -2.13
C ALA A 173 9.33 1.80 -2.80
N VAL A 174 8.56 1.03 -2.01
CA VAL A 174 7.52 0.12 -2.54
C VAL A 174 6.45 0.91 -3.29
N LEU A 175 5.98 2.02 -2.72
CA LEU A 175 4.95 2.85 -3.33
C LEU A 175 5.42 3.49 -4.64
N GLU A 176 6.64 4.03 -4.67
CA GLU A 176 7.20 4.67 -5.86
C GLU A 176 7.33 3.68 -7.02
N GLU A 177 7.84 2.48 -6.75
CA GLU A 177 7.95 1.43 -7.77
C GLU A 177 6.58 0.94 -8.23
N LEU A 178 5.62 0.79 -7.31
CA LEU A 178 4.24 0.41 -7.64
C LEU A 178 3.58 1.43 -8.57
N GLU A 179 3.65 2.72 -8.24
CA GLU A 179 3.05 3.79 -9.04
C GLU A 179 3.73 3.91 -10.42
N GLU A 180 5.07 3.81 -10.48
CA GLU A 180 5.78 3.86 -11.78
C GLU A 180 5.42 2.65 -12.66
N THR A 181 5.31 1.45 -12.10
CA THR A 181 4.87 0.27 -12.87
C THR A 181 3.41 0.38 -13.30
N ALA A 182 2.53 0.91 -12.44
CA ALA A 182 1.14 1.21 -12.83
C ALA A 182 1.05 2.23 -13.96
N LYS A 183 1.91 3.26 -13.94
CA LYS A 183 2.03 4.24 -15.02
C LYS A 183 2.43 3.57 -16.34
N LEU A 184 3.43 2.70 -16.33
CA LEU A 184 3.82 1.95 -17.52
C LEU A 184 2.66 1.12 -18.06
N ALA A 185 1.93 0.41 -17.19
CA ALA A 185 0.76 -0.38 -17.58
C ALA A 185 -0.35 0.45 -18.22
N VAL A 186 -0.62 1.65 -17.70
CA VAL A 186 -1.62 2.57 -18.26
C VAL A 186 -1.16 3.16 -19.60
N LEU A 187 0.11 3.57 -19.70
CA LEU A 187 0.66 4.16 -20.93
C LEU A 187 0.77 3.16 -22.08
N THR A 188 0.93 1.88 -21.78
CA THR A 188 1.02 0.81 -22.78
C THR A 188 -0.29 0.05 -23.00
N GLN A 189 -1.38 0.54 -22.42
CA GLN A 189 -2.69 -0.10 -22.56
C GLN A 189 -3.09 -0.26 -24.04
N GLY A 190 -3.57 -1.45 -24.39
CA GLY A 190 -3.94 -1.78 -25.77
C GLY A 190 -2.76 -2.15 -26.67
N GLN A 191 -1.53 -2.12 -26.15
CA GLN A 191 -0.34 -2.61 -26.85
C GLN A 191 -0.03 -4.06 -26.42
N PRO A 192 0.60 -4.87 -27.28
CA PRO A 192 1.00 -6.24 -26.96
C PRO A 192 2.26 -6.23 -26.07
N VAL A 193 2.08 -5.92 -24.78
CA VAL A 193 3.20 -5.94 -23.81
C VAL A 193 3.27 -7.31 -23.15
N ALA A 194 4.41 -8.00 -23.33
CA ALA A 194 4.67 -9.26 -22.64
C ALA A 194 5.13 -9.01 -21.19
N SER A 195 4.61 -9.81 -20.27
CA SER A 195 5.13 -9.91 -18.90
C SER A 195 6.48 -10.66 -18.91
N LEU A 196 7.25 -10.51 -17.84
CA LEU A 196 8.44 -11.32 -17.60
C LEU A 196 8.08 -12.81 -17.64
N SER A 197 8.95 -13.61 -18.23
CA SER A 197 8.76 -15.06 -18.29
C SER A 197 8.92 -15.70 -16.91
N SER A 198 8.40 -16.92 -16.74
CA SER A 198 8.61 -17.68 -15.51
C SER A 198 10.10 -17.94 -15.22
N SER A 199 10.95 -18.07 -16.26
CA SER A 199 12.42 -18.20 -16.10
C SER A 199 13.05 -16.92 -15.58
N ASP A 200 12.62 -15.74 -16.06
CA ASP A 200 13.10 -14.44 -15.58
C ASP A 200 12.73 -14.22 -14.11
N ILE A 201 11.46 -14.50 -13.76
CA ILE A 201 10.98 -14.41 -12.39
C ILE A 201 11.76 -15.35 -11.46
N LEU A 202 12.00 -16.60 -11.89
CA LEU A 202 12.77 -17.56 -11.11
C LEU A 202 14.22 -17.09 -10.87
N ALA A 203 14.85 -16.48 -11.88
CA ALA A 203 16.17 -15.89 -11.74
C ALA A 203 16.18 -14.74 -10.70
N LEU A 204 15.18 -13.85 -10.73
CA LEU A 204 15.03 -12.77 -9.76
C LEU A 204 14.79 -13.32 -8.34
N LYS A 205 13.97 -14.34 -8.18
CA LYS A 205 13.75 -15.02 -6.88
C LYS A 205 15.07 -15.59 -6.33
N LYS A 206 15.83 -16.27 -7.17
CA LYS A 206 17.08 -16.93 -6.78
C LYS A 206 18.18 -15.93 -6.43
N GLN A 207 18.33 -14.87 -7.21
CA GLN A 207 19.43 -13.93 -7.07
C GLN A 207 19.14 -12.81 -6.06
N PHE A 208 17.91 -12.35 -5.97
CA PHE A 208 17.52 -11.17 -5.18
C PHE A 208 16.49 -11.49 -4.10
N GLN A 209 16.14 -12.76 -3.90
CA GLN A 209 15.12 -13.19 -2.91
C GLN A 209 13.77 -12.50 -3.14
N ALA A 210 13.41 -12.24 -4.41
CA ALA A 210 12.15 -11.61 -4.75
C ALA A 210 10.96 -12.45 -4.25
N ARG A 211 9.95 -11.78 -3.70
CA ARG A 211 8.74 -12.39 -3.14
C ARG A 211 7.62 -12.46 -4.19
N TRP A 212 7.76 -13.35 -5.16
CA TRP A 212 6.79 -13.49 -6.26
C TRP A 212 6.20 -14.90 -6.34
#